data_6e75bf5080104ce8d67b85c33db830ee
#
_entry.id   6e75bf5080104ce8d67b85c33db830ee
#
_cell.length_a   1.000
_cell.length_b   1.000
_cell.length_c   1.000
_cell.angle_alpha   90.00
_cell.angle_beta   90.00
_cell.angle_gamma   90.00
#
_symmetry.space_group_name_H-M   'P 1'
#
loop_
_entity.id
_entity.type
_entity.pdbx_description
1 polymer ?
#
loop_
_entity_poly.entity_id
_entity_poly.type
_entity_poly.pdbx_seq_one_letter_code
_entity_poly.pdbx_strand_id
1 'polypeptide(L)'
;KWALGSLSSAYLRLQFSGSEPLRGHEAETRAIEQWFARLADQVVQDWNEQPRERRNNHQYWAAWAVMASAVVLDRQDLFDWAVEQYRHGVEQVDVEGYLPLELSRHTRALAYHNYSLGPLMMISAFAQANGVDLRGDNGGALQRLARRVETGVHNPRLFEARTGYPQELEDLQEDGKFAWLEPYCALYRCSAETDAWRRSLEPLETYRLGGDVTQLFNP
;
A
#
# COMPACT_ATOMS: atom_id res chain seq x y z
N LYS A 1 -6.54 2.50 -11.87
CA LYS A 1 -6.21 2.46 -10.44
C LYS A 1 -4.84 3.07 -10.10
N TRP A 2 -3.73 2.66 -10.73
CA TRP A 2 -2.40 3.18 -10.36
C TRP A 2 -2.29 4.70 -10.54
N ALA A 3 -2.69 5.23 -11.69
CA ALA A 3 -2.69 6.68 -11.91
C ALA A 3 -3.60 7.42 -10.90
N LEU A 4 -4.79 6.85 -10.59
CA LEU A 4 -5.67 7.43 -9.60
C LEU A 4 -5.00 7.48 -8.22
N GLY A 5 -4.42 6.37 -7.74
CA GLY A 5 -3.72 6.33 -6.45
C GLY A 5 -2.55 7.33 -6.41
N SER A 6 -1.73 7.38 -7.47
CA SER A 6 -0.62 8.34 -7.57
C SER A 6 -1.08 9.79 -7.50
N LEU A 7 -2.09 10.14 -8.28
CA LEU A 7 -2.57 11.52 -8.37
C LEU A 7 -3.33 11.96 -7.12
N SER A 8 -4.18 11.07 -6.56
CA SER A 8 -4.89 11.38 -5.31
C SER A 8 -3.91 11.56 -4.15
N SER A 9 -2.88 10.70 -4.04
CA SER A 9 -1.84 10.84 -3.01
C SER A 9 -1.01 12.12 -3.16
N ALA A 10 -0.65 12.48 -4.39
CA ALA A 10 0.05 13.74 -4.67
C ALA A 10 -0.84 14.95 -4.36
N TYR A 11 -2.14 14.87 -4.69
CA TYR A 11 -3.11 15.93 -4.41
C TYR A 11 -3.30 16.17 -2.91
N LEU A 12 -3.30 15.12 -2.08
CA LEU A 12 -3.36 15.26 -0.62
C LEU A 12 -2.22 16.12 -0.06
N ARG A 13 -1.02 16.01 -0.64
CA ARG A 13 0.11 16.86 -0.23
C ARG A 13 -0.13 18.33 -0.50
N LEU A 14 -0.83 18.66 -1.60
CA LEU A 14 -1.22 20.04 -1.90
C LEU A 14 -2.35 20.49 -0.97
N GLN A 15 -3.35 19.64 -0.75
CA GLN A 15 -4.53 19.94 0.06
C GLN A 15 -4.17 20.21 1.53
N PHE A 16 -3.23 19.46 2.10
CA PHE A 16 -2.76 19.61 3.48
C PHE A 16 -1.45 20.38 3.62
N SER A 17 -0.98 21.05 2.55
CA SER A 17 0.21 21.89 2.62
C SER A 17 -0.06 23.17 3.41
N GLY A 18 0.83 23.50 4.35
CA GLY A 18 0.78 24.75 5.10
C GLY A 18 0.95 26.01 4.22
N SER A 19 1.43 25.88 2.97
CA SER A 19 1.54 26.98 2.00
C SER A 19 0.24 27.27 1.22
N GLU A 20 -0.81 26.47 1.44
CA GLU A 20 -2.13 26.60 0.80
C GLU A 20 -2.08 26.76 -0.74
N PRO A 21 -1.36 25.90 -1.50
CA PRO A 21 -1.14 26.11 -2.95
C PRO A 21 -2.42 26.00 -3.79
N LEU A 22 -3.53 25.48 -3.22
CA LEU A 22 -4.83 25.37 -3.92
C LEU A 22 -5.72 26.61 -3.73
N ARG A 23 -5.31 27.56 -2.90
CA ARG A 23 -6.05 28.79 -2.65
C ARG A 23 -6.16 29.64 -3.92
N GLY A 24 -7.37 30.06 -4.26
CA GLY A 24 -7.63 30.81 -5.49
C GLY A 24 -7.83 29.96 -6.75
N HIS A 25 -7.77 28.62 -6.62
CA HIS A 25 -7.96 27.65 -7.70
C HIS A 25 -9.18 26.74 -7.47
N GLU A 26 -10.24 27.28 -6.84
CA GLU A 26 -11.40 26.48 -6.40
C GLU A 26 -12.18 25.84 -7.56
N ALA A 27 -12.16 26.43 -8.75
CA ALA A 27 -12.82 25.87 -9.92
C ALA A 27 -12.07 24.64 -10.46
N GLU A 28 -10.75 24.74 -10.58
CA GLU A 28 -9.85 23.66 -11.00
C GLU A 28 -9.86 22.53 -9.97
N THR A 29 -9.79 22.87 -8.69
CA THR A 29 -9.86 21.96 -7.56
C THR A 29 -11.12 21.11 -7.62
N ARG A 30 -12.29 21.75 -7.74
CA ARG A 30 -13.57 21.03 -7.90
C ARG A 30 -13.60 20.12 -9.12
N ALA A 31 -13.04 20.56 -10.24
CA ALA A 31 -12.99 19.74 -11.46
C ALA A 31 -12.14 18.48 -11.28
N ILE A 32 -10.99 18.61 -10.61
CA ILE A 32 -10.11 17.48 -10.26
C ILE A 32 -10.81 16.51 -9.30
N GLU A 33 -11.41 17.02 -8.23
CA GLU A 33 -12.13 16.20 -7.25
C GLU A 33 -13.31 15.45 -7.87
N GLN A 34 -14.09 16.09 -8.75
CA GLN A 34 -15.15 15.42 -9.50
C GLN A 34 -14.60 14.32 -10.43
N TRP A 35 -13.42 14.53 -10.99
CA TRP A 35 -12.77 13.52 -11.81
C TRP A 35 -12.30 12.33 -10.96
N PHE A 36 -11.68 12.59 -9.79
CA PHE A 36 -11.31 11.53 -8.85
C PHE A 36 -12.53 10.73 -8.39
N ALA A 37 -13.65 11.39 -8.07
CA ALA A 37 -14.88 10.74 -7.67
C ALA A 37 -15.36 9.74 -8.73
N ARG A 38 -15.46 10.18 -10.00
CA ARG A 38 -15.89 9.29 -11.10
C ARG A 38 -14.97 8.09 -11.29
N LEU A 39 -13.63 8.31 -11.19
CA LEU A 39 -12.66 7.21 -11.34
C LEU A 39 -12.68 6.26 -10.14
N ALA A 40 -12.87 6.76 -8.93
CA ALA A 40 -12.99 5.93 -7.74
C ALA A 40 -14.25 5.06 -7.79
N ASP A 41 -15.40 5.64 -8.13
CA ASP A 41 -16.66 4.90 -8.30
C ASP A 41 -16.52 3.80 -9.38
N GLN A 42 -15.84 4.09 -10.50
CA GLN A 42 -15.56 3.08 -11.53
C GLN A 42 -14.64 1.97 -11.03
N VAL A 43 -13.60 2.30 -10.27
CA VAL A 43 -12.72 1.28 -9.67
C VAL A 43 -13.50 0.39 -8.71
N VAL A 44 -14.37 0.96 -7.88
CA VAL A 44 -15.23 0.19 -6.97
C VAL A 44 -16.13 -0.77 -7.77
N GLN A 45 -16.80 -0.28 -8.81
CA GLN A 45 -17.65 -1.10 -9.67
C GLN A 45 -16.86 -2.26 -10.30
N ASP A 46 -15.75 -1.96 -10.95
CA ASP A 46 -14.92 -2.95 -11.66
C ASP A 46 -14.38 -4.05 -10.71
N TRP A 47 -14.08 -3.70 -9.44
CA TRP A 47 -13.50 -4.63 -8.49
C TRP A 47 -14.52 -5.38 -7.65
N ASN A 48 -15.72 -4.87 -7.46
CA ASN A 48 -16.82 -5.61 -6.81
C ASN A 48 -17.19 -6.89 -7.58
N GLU A 49 -17.05 -6.86 -8.89
CA GLU A 49 -17.39 -7.97 -9.78
C GLU A 49 -16.25 -8.98 -9.99
N GLN A 50 -15.06 -8.72 -9.41
CA GLN A 50 -13.91 -9.61 -9.62
C GLN A 50 -14.04 -10.92 -8.84
N PRO A 51 -13.75 -12.08 -9.48
CA PRO A 51 -13.76 -13.38 -8.82
C PRO A 51 -12.64 -13.46 -7.77
N ARG A 52 -12.81 -14.36 -6.79
CA ARG A 52 -11.87 -14.50 -5.66
C ARG A 52 -10.43 -14.78 -6.11
N GLU A 53 -10.23 -15.50 -7.21
CA GLU A 53 -8.93 -15.85 -7.80
C GLU A 53 -8.14 -14.62 -8.29
N ARG A 54 -8.81 -13.49 -8.47
CA ARG A 54 -8.19 -12.21 -8.84
C ARG A 54 -7.96 -11.27 -7.65
N ARG A 55 -8.32 -11.69 -6.43
CA ARG A 55 -8.13 -10.91 -5.21
C ARG A 55 -6.69 -11.00 -4.68
N ASN A 56 -5.76 -10.57 -5.50
CA ASN A 56 -4.31 -10.51 -5.26
C ASN A 56 -3.83 -9.05 -5.12
N ASN A 57 -2.53 -8.80 -5.26
CA ASN A 57 -1.95 -7.45 -5.19
C ASN A 57 -2.69 -6.42 -6.06
N HIS A 58 -3.26 -6.81 -7.20
CA HIS A 58 -4.01 -5.89 -8.05
C HIS A 58 -5.22 -5.29 -7.34
N GLN A 59 -5.89 -6.05 -6.49
CA GLN A 59 -7.01 -5.56 -5.67
C GLN A 59 -6.50 -4.64 -4.56
N TYR A 60 -5.36 -4.96 -3.93
CA TYR A 60 -4.79 -4.11 -2.88
C TYR A 60 -4.42 -2.73 -3.45
N TRP A 61 -3.85 -2.68 -4.67
CA TRP A 61 -3.60 -1.43 -5.38
C TRP A 61 -4.87 -0.68 -5.81
N ALA A 62 -5.96 -1.38 -6.09
CA ALA A 62 -7.25 -0.76 -6.34
C ALA A 62 -7.81 -0.15 -5.05
N ALA A 63 -7.74 -0.88 -3.95
CA ALA A 63 -8.16 -0.42 -2.64
C ALA A 63 -7.37 0.81 -2.17
N TRP A 64 -6.06 0.83 -2.38
CA TRP A 64 -5.23 2.01 -2.09
C TRP A 64 -5.66 3.24 -2.91
N ALA A 65 -5.90 3.05 -4.21
CA ALA A 65 -6.35 4.15 -5.06
C ALA A 65 -7.68 4.73 -4.60
N VAL A 66 -8.61 3.88 -4.17
CA VAL A 66 -9.90 4.30 -3.62
C VAL A 66 -9.73 4.95 -2.24
N MET A 67 -8.88 4.41 -1.34
CA MET A 67 -8.59 4.98 -0.04
C MET A 67 -8.03 6.41 -0.17
N ALA A 68 -7.03 6.61 -1.02
CA ALA A 68 -6.45 7.94 -1.24
C ALA A 68 -7.50 8.92 -1.80
N SER A 69 -8.34 8.47 -2.72
CA SER A 69 -9.45 9.27 -3.26
C SER A 69 -10.53 9.57 -2.21
N ALA A 70 -10.85 8.60 -1.36
CA ALA A 70 -11.83 8.76 -0.28
C ALA A 70 -11.43 9.88 0.69
N VAL A 71 -10.16 9.95 1.06
CA VAL A 71 -9.63 11.01 1.93
C VAL A 71 -9.64 12.37 1.25
N VAL A 72 -9.27 12.44 -0.06
CA VAL A 72 -9.38 13.69 -0.84
C VAL A 72 -10.81 14.22 -0.87
N LEU A 73 -11.78 13.32 -1.04
CA LEU A 73 -13.18 13.64 -1.33
C LEU A 73 -14.07 13.71 -0.09
N ASP A 74 -13.54 13.38 1.09
CA ASP A 74 -14.32 13.19 2.32
C ASP A 74 -15.51 12.21 2.11
N ARG A 75 -15.25 11.08 1.40
CA ARG A 75 -16.25 10.07 1.02
C ARG A 75 -16.12 8.82 1.90
N GLN A 76 -16.98 8.72 2.91
CA GLN A 76 -17.01 7.60 3.86
C GLN A 76 -17.29 6.25 3.18
N ASP A 77 -18.19 6.20 2.21
CA ASP A 77 -18.53 4.98 1.48
C ASP A 77 -17.33 4.39 0.72
N LEU A 78 -16.49 5.23 0.11
CA LEU A 78 -15.26 4.81 -0.55
C LEU A 78 -14.20 4.36 0.47
N PHE A 79 -14.12 5.06 1.61
CA PHE A 79 -13.24 4.69 2.71
C PHE A 79 -13.59 3.31 3.25
N ASP A 80 -14.86 3.06 3.57
CA ASP A 80 -15.34 1.79 4.09
C ASP A 80 -15.10 0.64 3.11
N TRP A 81 -15.32 0.87 1.82
CA TRP A 81 -15.00 -0.10 0.78
C TRP A 81 -13.51 -0.45 0.76
N ALA A 82 -12.62 0.55 0.83
CA ALA A 82 -11.18 0.33 0.83
C ALA A 82 -10.72 -0.46 2.07
N VAL A 83 -11.30 -0.18 3.23
CA VAL A 83 -11.05 -0.95 4.47
C VAL A 83 -11.53 -2.40 4.32
N GLU A 84 -12.68 -2.63 3.71
CA GLU A 84 -13.18 -3.98 3.43
C GLU A 84 -12.22 -4.75 2.51
N GLN A 85 -11.75 -4.11 1.43
CA GLN A 85 -10.78 -4.76 0.52
C GLN A 85 -9.43 -5.04 1.20
N TYR A 86 -8.97 -4.17 2.10
CA TYR A 86 -7.82 -4.43 2.95
C TYR A 86 -8.02 -5.69 3.79
N ARG A 87 -9.16 -5.81 4.48
CA ARG A 87 -9.50 -7.01 5.29
C ARG A 87 -9.48 -8.27 4.45
N HIS A 88 -10.07 -8.26 3.27
CA HIS A 88 -9.99 -9.38 2.33
C HIS A 88 -8.54 -9.73 1.96
N GLY A 89 -7.66 -8.74 1.87
CA GLY A 89 -6.23 -8.96 1.59
C GLY A 89 -5.51 -9.62 2.77
N VAL A 90 -5.66 -9.08 3.97
CA VAL A 90 -4.96 -9.61 5.16
C VAL A 90 -5.51 -10.93 5.65
N GLU A 91 -6.79 -11.26 5.38
CA GLU A 91 -7.37 -12.58 5.64
C GLU A 91 -6.67 -13.70 4.87
N GLN A 92 -6.07 -13.40 3.72
CA GLN A 92 -5.32 -14.38 2.92
C GLN A 92 -3.93 -14.66 3.47
N VAL A 93 -3.40 -13.82 4.35
CA VAL A 93 -2.06 -14.02 4.93
C VAL A 93 -2.09 -15.23 5.85
N ASP A 94 -1.32 -16.26 5.52
CA ASP A 94 -1.23 -17.46 6.32
C ASP A 94 -0.48 -17.26 7.66
N VAL A 95 -0.44 -18.30 8.48
CA VAL A 95 0.20 -18.25 9.81
C VAL A 95 1.71 -17.99 9.74
N GLU A 96 2.34 -18.28 8.60
CA GLU A 96 3.76 -18.05 8.35
C GLU A 96 4.04 -16.69 7.70
N GLY A 97 3.00 -15.93 7.33
CA GLY A 97 3.11 -14.60 6.72
C GLY A 97 3.19 -14.60 5.19
N TYR A 98 2.77 -15.68 4.53
CA TYR A 98 2.71 -15.73 3.08
C TYR A 98 1.32 -15.40 2.54
N LEU A 99 1.29 -14.90 1.29
CA LEU A 99 0.10 -14.69 0.48
C LEU A 99 0.02 -15.80 -0.57
N PRO A 100 -0.94 -16.74 -0.50
CA PRO A 100 -1.00 -17.92 -1.40
C PRO A 100 -1.04 -17.54 -2.88
N LEU A 101 -1.78 -16.48 -3.25
CA LEU A 101 -1.87 -16.03 -4.64
C LEU A 101 -0.57 -15.40 -5.16
N GLU A 102 0.25 -14.86 -4.27
CA GLU A 102 1.57 -14.33 -4.63
C GLU A 102 2.64 -15.42 -4.60
N LEU A 103 2.49 -16.48 -3.79
CA LEU A 103 3.35 -17.67 -3.89
C LEU A 103 3.26 -18.33 -5.26
N SER A 104 2.08 -18.32 -5.89
CA SER A 104 1.88 -18.87 -7.24
C SER A 104 2.66 -18.11 -8.35
N ARG A 105 3.35 -17.02 -8.01
CA ARG A 105 4.27 -16.31 -8.92
C ARG A 105 5.63 -16.97 -9.06
N HIS A 106 5.86 -18.09 -8.38
CA HIS A 106 7.05 -18.93 -8.49
C HIS A 106 8.35 -18.14 -8.25
N THR A 107 9.16 -17.91 -9.29
CA THR A 107 10.43 -17.17 -9.22
C THR A 107 10.26 -15.72 -8.72
N ARG A 108 9.08 -15.13 -8.85
CA ARG A 108 8.77 -13.75 -8.47
C ARG A 108 7.94 -13.63 -7.18
N ALA A 109 7.78 -14.73 -6.44
CA ALA A 109 6.91 -14.74 -5.25
C ALA A 109 7.34 -13.69 -4.22
N LEU A 110 8.63 -13.60 -3.88
CA LEU A 110 9.15 -12.61 -2.94
C LEU A 110 8.88 -11.17 -3.42
N ALA A 111 9.16 -10.88 -4.69
CA ALA A 111 8.92 -9.55 -5.26
C ALA A 111 7.44 -9.15 -5.19
N TYR A 112 6.51 -10.08 -5.44
CA TYR A 112 5.08 -9.80 -5.37
C TYR A 112 4.54 -9.69 -3.94
N HIS A 113 5.12 -10.41 -2.97
CA HIS A 113 4.84 -10.18 -1.55
C HIS A 113 5.27 -8.79 -1.14
N ASN A 114 6.50 -8.38 -1.49
CA ASN A 114 7.00 -7.03 -1.25
C ASN A 114 6.08 -5.97 -1.92
N TYR A 115 5.69 -6.21 -3.16
CA TYR A 115 4.80 -5.31 -3.91
C TYR A 115 3.40 -5.17 -3.30
N SER A 116 2.93 -6.20 -2.60
CA SER A 116 1.65 -6.18 -1.89
C SER A 116 1.68 -5.33 -0.62
N LEU A 117 2.85 -5.18 0.02
CA LEU A 117 2.99 -4.39 1.25
C LEU A 117 2.74 -2.90 1.03
N GLY A 118 3.17 -2.33 -0.10
CA GLY A 118 2.96 -0.91 -0.38
C GLY A 118 1.51 -0.46 -0.16
N PRO A 119 0.54 -0.96 -0.93
CA PRO A 119 -0.85 -0.57 -0.79
C PRO A 119 -1.46 -0.95 0.56
N LEU A 120 -1.16 -2.14 1.10
CA LEU A 120 -1.73 -2.57 2.38
C LEU A 120 -1.24 -1.72 3.56
N MET A 121 0.03 -1.36 3.59
CA MET A 121 0.59 -0.49 4.64
C MET A 121 0.01 0.92 4.55
N MET A 122 -0.11 1.48 3.35
CA MET A 122 -0.69 2.81 3.17
C MET A 122 -2.17 2.85 3.56
N ILE A 123 -2.97 1.83 3.21
CA ILE A 123 -4.37 1.74 3.65
C ILE A 123 -4.44 1.71 5.18
N SER A 124 -3.60 0.88 5.84
CA SER A 124 -3.58 0.80 7.29
C SER A 124 -3.16 2.12 7.95
N ALA A 125 -2.18 2.84 7.38
CA ALA A 125 -1.75 4.14 7.89
C ALA A 125 -2.83 5.22 7.73
N PHE A 126 -3.49 5.26 6.57
CA PHE A 126 -4.58 6.21 6.33
C PHE A 126 -5.82 5.90 7.18
N ALA A 127 -6.15 4.63 7.37
CA ALA A 127 -7.21 4.21 8.28
C ALA A 127 -6.91 4.65 9.73
N GLN A 128 -5.69 4.44 10.20
CA GLN A 128 -5.25 4.88 11.54
C GLN A 128 -5.37 6.40 11.70
N ALA A 129 -4.95 7.17 10.71
CA ALA A 129 -5.05 8.63 10.72
C ALA A 129 -6.51 9.12 10.77
N ASN A 130 -7.45 8.32 10.26
CA ASN A 130 -8.89 8.57 10.29
C ASN A 130 -9.62 7.80 11.42
N GLY A 131 -8.91 7.37 12.46
CA GLY A 131 -9.50 6.79 13.67
C GLY A 131 -9.84 5.30 13.60
N VAL A 132 -9.46 4.59 12.53
CA VAL A 132 -9.72 3.15 12.35
C VAL A 132 -8.42 2.36 12.48
N ASP A 133 -8.27 1.60 13.56
CA ASP A 133 -7.09 0.75 13.79
C ASP A 133 -7.24 -0.63 13.15
N LEU A 134 -6.47 -0.88 12.08
CA LEU A 134 -6.46 -2.14 11.34
C LEU A 134 -5.28 -3.07 11.70
N ARG A 135 -4.39 -2.65 12.63
CA ARG A 135 -3.17 -3.39 12.95
C ARG A 135 -3.39 -4.78 13.52
N GLY A 136 -4.51 -4.96 14.22
CA GLY A 136 -4.90 -6.23 14.84
C GLY A 136 -5.63 -7.21 13.91
N ASP A 137 -6.05 -6.78 12.74
CA ASP A 137 -6.87 -7.59 11.83
C ASP A 137 -6.16 -8.91 11.47
N ASN A 138 -6.94 -10.00 11.47
CA ASN A 138 -6.45 -11.38 11.32
C ASN A 138 -5.21 -11.70 12.22
N GLY A 139 -5.28 -11.30 13.49
CA GLY A 139 -4.21 -11.55 14.46
C GLY A 139 -2.88 -10.86 14.10
N GLY A 140 -2.91 -9.65 13.55
CA GLY A 140 -1.73 -8.90 13.13
C GLY A 140 -1.11 -9.41 11.82
N ALA A 141 -1.95 -9.84 10.88
CA ALA A 141 -1.52 -10.44 9.61
C ALA A 141 -0.60 -9.52 8.79
N LEU A 142 -0.89 -8.22 8.74
CA LEU A 142 -0.05 -7.28 7.99
C LEU A 142 1.38 -7.22 8.57
N GLN A 143 1.52 -7.23 9.89
CA GLN A 143 2.84 -7.28 10.52
C GLN A 143 3.56 -8.61 10.24
N ARG A 144 2.83 -9.74 10.26
CA ARG A 144 3.41 -11.06 9.90
C ARG A 144 3.92 -11.06 8.45
N LEU A 145 3.13 -10.54 7.52
CA LEU A 145 3.52 -10.40 6.11
C LEU A 145 4.79 -9.54 5.97
N ALA A 146 4.85 -8.38 6.63
CA ALA A 146 6.00 -7.49 6.59
C ALA A 146 7.28 -8.19 7.08
N ARG A 147 7.22 -8.86 8.24
CA ARG A 147 8.34 -9.65 8.78
C ARG A 147 8.77 -10.78 7.84
N ARG A 148 7.81 -11.44 7.18
CA ARG A 148 8.10 -12.49 6.21
C ARG A 148 8.85 -11.94 5.00
N VAL A 149 8.44 -10.79 4.50
CA VAL A 149 9.11 -10.13 3.37
C VAL A 149 10.50 -9.65 3.78
N GLU A 150 10.63 -8.95 4.91
CA GLU A 150 11.93 -8.51 5.45
C GLU A 150 12.91 -9.69 5.57
N THR A 151 12.48 -10.77 6.22
CA THR A 151 13.32 -11.97 6.35
C THR A 151 13.63 -12.59 4.98
N GLY A 152 12.68 -12.57 4.04
CA GLY A 152 12.85 -13.09 2.69
C GLY A 152 13.83 -12.28 1.85
N VAL A 153 13.86 -10.96 1.99
CA VAL A 153 14.81 -10.09 1.30
C VAL A 153 16.24 -10.40 1.76
N HIS A 154 16.45 -10.62 3.06
CA HIS A 154 17.76 -11.00 3.60
C HIS A 154 18.12 -12.48 3.37
N ASN A 155 17.11 -13.35 3.18
CA ASN A 155 17.30 -14.77 2.91
C ASN A 155 16.27 -15.31 1.91
N PRO A 156 16.47 -15.12 0.60
CA PRO A 156 15.54 -15.55 -0.45
C PRO A 156 15.25 -17.07 -0.48
N ARG A 157 16.12 -17.88 0.13
CA ARG A 157 15.93 -19.34 0.23
C ARG A 157 14.65 -19.73 0.98
N LEU A 158 14.11 -18.86 1.81
CA LEU A 158 12.82 -19.09 2.49
C LEU A 158 11.67 -19.16 1.48
N PHE A 159 11.68 -18.28 0.47
CA PHE A 159 10.70 -18.30 -0.60
C PHE A 159 10.99 -19.42 -1.61
N GLU A 160 12.26 -19.71 -1.90
CA GLU A 160 12.65 -20.86 -2.72
C GLU A 160 12.14 -22.17 -2.12
N ALA A 161 12.35 -22.40 -0.81
CA ALA A 161 11.86 -23.60 -0.13
C ALA A 161 10.32 -23.74 -0.18
N ARG A 162 9.60 -22.60 -0.18
CA ARG A 162 8.14 -22.58 -0.19
C ARG A 162 7.55 -22.75 -1.58
N THR A 163 8.22 -22.20 -2.61
CA THR A 163 7.75 -22.20 -4.01
C THR A 163 8.34 -23.33 -4.85
N GLY A 164 9.51 -23.86 -4.46
CA GLY A 164 10.32 -24.79 -5.25
C GLY A 164 11.13 -24.09 -6.36
N TYR A 165 11.20 -22.76 -6.38
CA TYR A 165 11.87 -21.97 -7.42
C TYR A 165 12.82 -20.94 -6.82
N PRO A 166 14.06 -20.78 -7.39
CA PRO A 166 14.94 -19.65 -7.04
C PRO A 166 14.23 -18.32 -7.25
N GLN A 167 14.47 -17.34 -6.39
CA GLN A 167 13.81 -16.05 -6.48
C GLN A 167 14.58 -15.08 -7.35
N GLU A 168 13.88 -14.41 -8.28
CA GLU A 168 14.37 -13.27 -9.05
C GLU A 168 14.42 -12.04 -8.14
N LEU A 169 15.59 -11.40 -8.03
CA LEU A 169 15.82 -10.27 -7.12
C LEU A 169 15.92 -8.93 -7.84
N GLU A 170 15.88 -8.92 -9.18
CA GLU A 170 16.01 -7.69 -9.98
C GLU A 170 14.91 -6.67 -9.65
N ASP A 171 13.68 -7.14 -9.42
CA ASP A 171 12.56 -6.30 -9.01
C ASP A 171 12.73 -5.68 -7.60
N LEU A 172 13.73 -6.10 -6.82
CA LEU A 172 14.00 -5.65 -5.46
C LEU A 172 15.28 -4.78 -5.36
N GLN A 173 15.86 -4.37 -6.48
CA GLN A 173 17.09 -3.55 -6.50
C GLN A 173 16.82 -2.05 -6.38
N GLU A 174 15.58 -1.61 -6.56
CA GLU A 174 15.19 -0.19 -6.46
C GLU A 174 14.70 0.13 -5.04
N ASP A 175 15.30 1.09 -4.38
CA ASP A 175 14.97 1.49 -3.00
C ASP A 175 13.49 1.82 -2.81
N GLY A 176 12.87 2.50 -3.77
CA GLY A 176 11.44 2.83 -3.76
C GLY A 176 10.49 1.62 -3.70
N LYS A 177 10.98 0.40 -3.98
CA LYS A 177 10.19 -0.83 -3.77
C LYS A 177 9.94 -1.14 -2.30
N PHE A 178 10.73 -0.56 -1.41
CA PHE A 178 10.64 -0.71 0.05
C PHE A 178 9.97 0.48 0.73
N ALA A 179 9.30 1.35 -0.02
CA ALA A 179 8.60 2.53 0.53
C ALA A 179 7.55 2.19 1.61
N TRP A 180 7.10 0.92 1.68
CA TRP A 180 6.24 0.42 2.75
C TRP A 180 6.90 0.41 4.13
N LEU A 181 8.24 0.51 4.21
CA LEU A 181 8.96 0.59 5.49
C LEU A 181 8.61 1.86 6.28
N GLU A 182 8.33 2.97 5.61
CA GLU A 182 7.92 4.21 6.27
C GLU A 182 6.63 4.05 7.08
N PRO A 183 5.48 3.71 6.45
CA PRO A 183 4.26 3.43 7.22
C PRO A 183 4.40 2.24 8.17
N TYR A 184 5.20 1.23 7.84
CA TYR A 184 5.44 0.11 8.76
C TYR A 184 6.07 0.57 10.08
N CYS A 185 7.15 1.34 10.02
CA CYS A 185 7.82 1.83 11.23
C CYS A 185 6.94 2.80 12.03
N ALA A 186 6.14 3.63 11.34
CA ALA A 186 5.18 4.52 11.99
C ALA A 186 4.06 3.74 12.72
N LEU A 187 3.53 2.68 12.10
CA LEU A 187 2.42 1.89 12.66
C LEU A 187 2.85 0.93 13.77
N TYR A 188 4.00 0.26 13.61
CA TYR A 188 4.39 -0.90 14.45
C TYR A 188 5.63 -0.67 15.32
N ARG A 189 6.25 0.53 15.30
CA ARG A 189 7.50 0.81 16.01
C ARG A 189 8.54 -0.29 15.69
N CYS A 190 9.03 -0.29 14.45
CA CYS A 190 9.95 -1.29 13.93
C CYS A 190 11.21 -1.47 14.81
N SER A 191 11.91 -2.59 14.64
CA SER A 191 13.17 -2.86 15.34
C SER A 191 14.27 -1.87 14.94
N ALA A 192 15.34 -1.77 15.73
CA ALA A 192 16.46 -0.92 15.40
C ALA A 192 17.14 -1.33 14.07
N GLU A 193 17.14 -2.65 13.76
CA GLU A 193 17.67 -3.16 12.50
C GLU A 193 16.79 -2.77 11.30
N THR A 194 15.46 -2.93 11.42
CA THR A 194 14.52 -2.50 10.38
C THR A 194 14.59 -0.99 10.16
N ASP A 195 14.70 -0.20 11.23
CA ASP A 195 14.83 1.26 11.13
C ASP A 195 16.15 1.68 10.49
N ALA A 196 17.26 1.00 10.81
CA ALA A 196 18.55 1.23 10.16
C ALA A 196 18.50 0.88 8.67
N TRP A 197 17.83 -0.23 8.31
CA TRP A 197 17.61 -0.61 6.91
C TRP A 197 16.77 0.45 6.18
N ARG A 198 15.61 0.85 6.74
CA ARG A 198 14.77 1.93 6.18
C ARG A 198 15.60 3.18 5.88
N ARG A 199 16.36 3.68 6.87
CA ARG A 199 17.19 4.90 6.72
C ARG A 199 18.28 4.76 5.66
N SER A 200 18.81 3.56 5.45
CA SER A 200 19.85 3.33 4.44
C SER A 200 19.32 3.43 3.00
N LEU A 201 17.99 3.36 2.83
CA LEU A 201 17.31 3.41 1.54
C LEU A 201 16.66 4.77 1.25
N GLU A 202 16.69 5.72 2.21
CA GLU A 202 16.08 7.06 2.05
C GLU A 202 16.81 7.90 0.99
N PRO A 203 16.05 8.70 0.21
CA PRO A 203 14.60 8.86 0.24
C PRO A 203 13.85 7.72 -0.44
N LEU A 204 12.80 7.20 0.21
CA LEU A 204 11.95 6.15 -0.32
C LEU A 204 10.87 6.75 -1.23
N GLU A 205 11.18 6.84 -2.51
CA GLU A 205 10.32 7.47 -3.51
C GLU A 205 9.64 6.44 -4.41
N THR A 206 8.34 6.57 -4.58
CA THR A 206 7.58 5.82 -5.58
C THR A 206 6.35 6.58 -6.05
N TYR A 207 6.23 6.75 -7.36
CA TYR A 207 5.08 7.45 -7.95
C TYR A 207 3.74 6.78 -7.59
N ARG A 208 3.71 5.45 -7.39
CA ARG A 208 2.49 4.71 -7.04
C ARG A 208 1.90 5.08 -5.68
N LEU A 209 2.72 5.62 -4.78
CA LEU A 209 2.31 6.10 -3.46
C LEU A 209 2.36 7.64 -3.34
N GLY A 210 2.44 8.34 -4.47
CA GLY A 210 2.38 9.80 -4.53
C GLY A 210 3.72 10.52 -4.41
N GLY A 211 4.84 9.82 -4.65
CA GLY A 211 6.20 10.40 -4.67
C GLY A 211 7.02 10.03 -3.44
N ASP A 212 7.61 11.01 -2.76
CA ASP A 212 8.47 10.84 -1.60
C ASP A 212 7.68 10.41 -0.35
N VAL A 213 7.71 9.11 -0.04
CA VAL A 213 7.01 8.54 1.12
C VAL A 213 7.76 8.85 2.41
N THR A 214 9.11 8.99 2.35
CA THR A 214 9.91 9.40 3.52
C THR A 214 9.43 10.74 4.05
N GLN A 215 9.27 11.75 3.17
CA GLN A 215 8.76 13.06 3.56
C GLN A 215 7.31 13.00 4.10
N LEU A 216 6.49 12.07 3.61
CA LEU A 216 5.11 11.93 4.09
C LEU A 216 5.05 11.48 5.55
N PHE A 217 5.95 10.62 5.97
CA PHE A 217 5.98 10.04 7.33
C PHE A 217 6.97 10.73 8.29
N ASN A 218 7.90 11.56 7.77
CA ASN A 218 8.89 12.35 8.51
C ASN A 218 8.89 13.79 7.97
N PRO A 219 7.83 14.57 8.20
CA PRO A 219 7.66 15.93 7.67
C PRO A 219 8.64 16.94 8.26
#